data_c1f37554679c89fddaee8508037c5478
#
_entry.id   c1f37554679c89fddaee8508037c5478
#
_cell.length_a   1.000
_cell.length_b   1.000
_cell.length_c   1.000
_cell.angle_alpha   90.00
_cell.angle_beta   90.00
_cell.angle_gamma   90.00
#
_symmetry.space_group_name_H-M   'P 1'
#
loop_
_entity.id
_entity.type
_entity.pdbx_description
1 polymer ?
#
loop_
_entity_poly.entity_id
_entity_poly.type
_entity_poly.pdbx_seq_one_letter_code
_entity_poly.pdbx_strand_id
1 'polypeptide(L)'
;MALRAKQFDVARQLAGEALKSNRSDRNAVMILAHALIGLGRTDEAITPLERAAKRNDDPEIETLLGHALCGVGRTPDGIAQLRKTAARRPPYLPAFQELAGQIANCGDIGAAVGIMEQALALAPASVDLQLDLGRMHLRNNKRGEARRVLTAARSAAPGRTDILTELARAALLDGAYAEAADTYRHALGLRPDDLLSRANLAVCLMELGERGSGEAALRAVLRGRPHMLGRVALAMATSSRGRFFFRPSAAAKFLEREPERVATP
;
A
#
# COMPACT_ATOMS: atom_id res chain seq x y z
N MET A 1 -10.86 -10.22 10.49
CA MET A 1 -11.15 -10.95 9.21
C MET A 1 -12.57 -11.49 9.15
N ALA A 2 -13.09 -12.19 10.15
CA ALA A 2 -14.43 -12.80 10.11
C ALA A 2 -15.59 -11.81 9.89
N LEU A 3 -15.55 -10.61 10.48
CA LEU A 3 -16.59 -9.58 10.29
C LEU A 3 -16.64 -9.05 8.84
N ARG A 4 -15.48 -8.87 8.18
CA ARG A 4 -15.43 -8.46 6.76
C ARG A 4 -15.93 -9.55 5.84
N ALA A 5 -15.56 -10.81 6.07
CA ALA A 5 -16.05 -11.93 5.27
C ALA A 5 -17.59 -12.03 5.33
N LYS A 6 -18.18 -11.89 6.53
CA LYS A 6 -19.64 -11.89 6.68
C LYS A 6 -20.32 -10.72 5.96
N GLN A 7 -19.70 -9.54 5.92
CA GLN A 7 -20.20 -8.39 5.15
C GLN A 7 -20.13 -8.64 3.63
N PHE A 8 -19.06 -9.26 3.14
CA PHE A 8 -18.95 -9.62 1.73
C PHE A 8 -19.97 -10.69 1.31
N ASP A 9 -20.28 -11.67 2.17
CA ASP A 9 -21.33 -12.65 1.86
C ASP A 9 -22.71 -11.99 1.74
N VAL A 10 -23.05 -11.07 2.64
CA VAL A 10 -24.32 -10.30 2.56
C VAL A 10 -24.34 -9.45 1.29
N ALA A 11 -23.25 -8.74 0.97
CA ALA A 11 -23.17 -7.94 -0.24
C ALA A 11 -23.32 -8.79 -1.51
N ARG A 12 -22.68 -9.97 -1.55
CA ARG A 12 -22.81 -10.94 -2.65
C ARG A 12 -24.24 -11.40 -2.83
N GLN A 13 -24.93 -11.74 -1.72
CA GLN A 13 -26.32 -12.20 -1.76
C GLN A 13 -27.24 -11.10 -2.30
N LEU A 14 -27.19 -9.89 -1.74
CA LEU A 14 -28.05 -8.77 -2.15
C LEU A 14 -27.81 -8.38 -3.62
N ALA A 15 -26.54 -8.31 -4.03
CA ALA A 15 -26.21 -8.04 -5.44
C ALA A 15 -26.70 -9.15 -6.37
N GLY A 16 -26.60 -10.42 -5.95
CA GLY A 16 -27.12 -11.56 -6.69
C GLY A 16 -28.64 -11.52 -6.85
N GLU A 17 -29.40 -11.08 -5.84
CA GLU A 17 -30.84 -10.88 -5.88
C GLU A 17 -31.21 -9.73 -6.84
N ALA A 18 -30.52 -8.61 -6.77
CA ALA A 18 -30.72 -7.49 -7.69
C ALA A 18 -30.49 -7.89 -9.15
N LEU A 19 -29.47 -8.72 -9.43
CA LEU A 19 -29.18 -9.21 -10.77
C LEU A 19 -30.20 -10.23 -11.30
N LYS A 20 -30.97 -10.90 -10.45
CA LYS A 20 -32.13 -11.70 -10.89
C LYS A 20 -33.23 -10.84 -11.47
N SER A 21 -33.47 -9.67 -10.90
CA SER A 21 -34.46 -8.70 -11.35
C SER A 21 -33.98 -7.88 -12.55
N ASN A 22 -32.71 -7.44 -12.52
CA ASN A 22 -32.07 -6.67 -13.60
C ASN A 22 -30.64 -7.17 -13.85
N ARG A 23 -30.49 -8.04 -14.84
CA ARG A 23 -29.19 -8.64 -15.22
C ARG A 23 -28.14 -7.63 -15.73
N SER A 24 -28.56 -6.40 -16.00
CA SER A 24 -27.71 -5.32 -16.52
C SER A 24 -27.46 -4.22 -15.47
N ASP A 25 -27.88 -4.44 -14.23
CA ASP A 25 -27.64 -3.46 -13.16
C ASP A 25 -26.14 -3.32 -12.92
N ARG A 26 -25.60 -2.17 -13.33
CA ARG A 26 -24.19 -1.80 -13.20
C ARG A 26 -23.71 -1.89 -11.75
N ASN A 27 -24.47 -1.32 -10.84
CA ASN A 27 -24.08 -1.26 -9.43
C ASN A 27 -24.10 -2.63 -8.79
N ALA A 28 -25.09 -3.44 -9.12
CA ALA A 28 -25.16 -4.81 -8.63
C ALA A 28 -23.99 -5.68 -9.15
N VAL A 29 -23.59 -5.52 -10.42
CA VAL A 29 -22.40 -6.21 -10.97
C VAL A 29 -21.14 -5.77 -10.21
N MET A 30 -20.94 -4.48 -9.99
CA MET A 30 -19.76 -3.96 -9.28
C MET A 30 -19.71 -4.47 -7.83
N ILE A 31 -20.83 -4.39 -7.10
CA ILE A 31 -20.93 -4.89 -5.72
C ILE A 31 -20.67 -6.39 -5.66
N LEU A 32 -21.26 -7.18 -6.59
CA LEU A 32 -21.03 -8.61 -6.68
C LEU A 32 -19.56 -8.94 -6.91
N ALA A 33 -18.92 -8.28 -7.87
CA ALA A 33 -17.53 -8.51 -8.21
C ALA A 33 -16.61 -8.17 -7.03
N HIS A 34 -16.76 -7.00 -6.39
CA HIS A 34 -15.98 -6.65 -5.21
C HIS A 34 -16.19 -7.61 -4.03
N ALA A 35 -17.43 -8.07 -3.81
CA ALA A 35 -17.72 -9.05 -2.77
C ALA A 35 -17.04 -10.39 -3.04
N LEU A 36 -17.09 -10.89 -4.28
CA LEU A 36 -16.46 -12.14 -4.69
C LEU A 36 -14.93 -12.06 -4.60
N ILE A 37 -14.33 -10.96 -5.04
CA ILE A 37 -12.87 -10.71 -4.89
C ILE A 37 -12.49 -10.68 -3.39
N GLY A 38 -13.27 -9.98 -2.56
CA GLY A 38 -13.04 -9.91 -1.12
C GLY A 38 -13.18 -11.24 -0.38
N LEU A 39 -13.96 -12.17 -0.93
CA LEU A 39 -14.11 -13.55 -0.45
C LEU A 39 -13.05 -14.53 -1.00
N GLY A 40 -12.16 -14.08 -1.90
CA GLY A 40 -11.19 -14.94 -2.58
C GLY A 40 -11.81 -15.82 -3.68
N ARG A 41 -13.06 -15.52 -4.11
CA ARG A 41 -13.82 -16.22 -5.17
C ARG A 41 -13.80 -15.42 -6.48
N THR A 42 -12.63 -14.92 -6.85
CA THR A 42 -12.43 -14.00 -7.98
C THR A 42 -12.84 -14.61 -9.32
N ASP A 43 -12.69 -15.91 -9.48
CA ASP A 43 -13.09 -16.66 -10.66
C ASP A 43 -14.58 -16.50 -10.99
N GLU A 44 -15.43 -16.47 -9.97
CA GLU A 44 -16.88 -16.30 -10.14
C GLU A 44 -17.28 -14.87 -10.57
N ALA A 45 -16.40 -13.89 -10.35
CA ALA A 45 -16.64 -12.51 -10.77
C ALA A 45 -16.41 -12.29 -12.28
N ILE A 46 -15.61 -13.13 -12.95
CA ILE A 46 -15.21 -12.93 -14.34
C ILE A 46 -16.40 -12.92 -15.28
N THR A 47 -17.25 -13.94 -15.24
CA THR A 47 -18.39 -14.04 -16.15
C THR A 47 -19.38 -12.87 -16.04
N PRO A 48 -19.81 -12.44 -14.84
CA PRO A 48 -20.62 -11.23 -14.70
C PRO A 48 -19.93 -9.98 -15.25
N LEU A 49 -18.63 -9.79 -14.97
CA LEU A 49 -17.86 -8.64 -15.46
C LEU A 49 -17.69 -8.66 -16.98
N GLU A 50 -17.37 -9.80 -17.61
CA GLU A 50 -17.28 -9.95 -19.06
C GLU A 50 -18.59 -9.61 -19.77
N ARG A 51 -19.72 -10.07 -19.23
CA ARG A 51 -21.05 -9.74 -19.76
C ARG A 51 -21.37 -8.25 -19.67
N ALA A 52 -21.02 -7.65 -18.54
CA ALA A 52 -21.25 -6.23 -18.31
C ALA A 52 -20.33 -5.37 -19.19
N ALA A 53 -19.05 -5.71 -19.31
CA ALA A 53 -18.08 -5.00 -20.15
C ALA A 53 -18.44 -5.06 -21.65
N LYS A 54 -19.09 -6.13 -22.12
CA LYS A 54 -19.57 -6.24 -23.52
C LYS A 54 -20.80 -5.37 -23.79
N ARG A 55 -21.60 -5.08 -22.78
CA ARG A 55 -22.87 -4.36 -22.93
C ARG A 55 -22.76 -2.89 -22.63
N ASN A 56 -21.94 -2.55 -21.66
CA ASN A 56 -21.76 -1.20 -21.14
C ASN A 56 -20.38 -0.72 -21.52
N ASP A 57 -20.32 0.46 -22.11
CA ASP A 57 -19.05 1.14 -22.38
C ASP A 57 -18.50 1.80 -21.09
N ASP A 58 -18.22 0.97 -20.07
CA ASP A 58 -17.88 1.36 -18.71
C ASP A 58 -16.42 1.03 -18.36
N PRO A 59 -15.53 2.03 -18.28
CA PRO A 59 -14.13 1.80 -18.01
C PRO A 59 -13.86 1.26 -16.59
N GLU A 60 -14.75 1.50 -15.63
CA GLU A 60 -14.59 0.97 -14.27
C GLU A 60 -14.82 -0.55 -14.25
N ILE A 61 -15.89 -1.03 -14.92
CA ILE A 61 -16.15 -2.47 -15.10
C ILE A 61 -15.02 -3.15 -15.86
N GLU A 62 -14.53 -2.52 -16.93
CA GLU A 62 -13.40 -3.04 -17.72
C GLU A 62 -12.11 -3.14 -16.90
N THR A 63 -11.85 -2.14 -16.06
CA THR A 63 -10.68 -2.13 -15.15
C THR A 63 -10.79 -3.24 -14.12
N LEU A 64 -11.97 -3.40 -13.51
CA LEU A 64 -12.21 -4.46 -12.53
C LEU A 64 -12.15 -5.86 -13.18
N LEU A 65 -12.58 -6.01 -14.43
CA LEU A 65 -12.40 -7.25 -15.19
C LEU A 65 -10.91 -7.57 -15.39
N GLY A 66 -10.10 -6.57 -15.78
CA GLY A 66 -8.67 -6.75 -15.94
C GLY A 66 -7.98 -7.16 -14.63
N HIS A 67 -8.36 -6.52 -13.51
CA HIS A 67 -7.91 -6.90 -12.17
C HIS A 67 -8.29 -8.35 -11.82
N ALA A 68 -9.55 -8.73 -12.02
CA ALA A 68 -10.05 -10.07 -11.73
C ALA A 68 -9.34 -11.14 -12.55
N LEU A 69 -9.11 -10.90 -13.86
CA LEU A 69 -8.37 -11.81 -14.73
C LEU A 69 -6.94 -12.04 -14.25
N CYS A 70 -6.24 -10.98 -13.85
CA CYS A 70 -4.90 -11.10 -13.23
C CYS A 70 -4.96 -11.90 -11.93
N GLY A 71 -5.97 -11.64 -11.09
CA GLY A 71 -6.16 -12.30 -9.79
C GLY A 71 -6.39 -13.81 -9.87
N VAL A 72 -6.91 -14.33 -10.98
CA VAL A 72 -7.08 -15.78 -11.22
C VAL A 72 -5.96 -16.41 -12.05
N GLY A 73 -4.86 -15.67 -12.28
CA GLY A 73 -3.70 -16.17 -13.04
C GLY A 73 -3.81 -16.01 -14.56
N ARG A 74 -4.92 -15.45 -15.09
CA ARG A 74 -5.05 -15.07 -16.51
C ARG A 74 -4.39 -13.71 -16.79
N THR A 75 -3.15 -13.57 -16.32
CA THR A 75 -2.41 -12.29 -16.33
C THR A 75 -2.26 -11.68 -17.74
N PRO A 76 -1.95 -12.43 -18.82
CA PRO A 76 -1.87 -11.84 -20.15
C PRO A 76 -3.20 -11.22 -20.60
N ASP A 77 -4.32 -11.90 -20.35
CA ASP A 77 -5.66 -11.42 -20.71
C ASP A 77 -6.02 -10.16 -19.90
N GLY A 78 -5.71 -10.17 -18.60
CA GLY A 78 -5.95 -9.04 -17.71
C GLY A 78 -5.16 -7.80 -18.11
N ILE A 79 -3.87 -7.95 -18.42
CA ILE A 79 -3.02 -6.86 -18.92
C ILE A 79 -3.53 -6.33 -20.26
N ALA A 80 -3.93 -7.22 -21.18
CA ALA A 80 -4.50 -6.81 -22.46
C ALA A 80 -5.79 -6.00 -22.27
N GLN A 81 -6.68 -6.43 -21.38
CA GLN A 81 -7.89 -5.69 -21.03
C GLN A 81 -7.57 -4.33 -20.43
N LEU A 82 -6.66 -4.26 -19.47
CA LEU A 82 -6.27 -3.00 -18.83
C LEU A 82 -5.62 -2.01 -19.82
N ARG A 83 -4.78 -2.49 -20.74
CA ARG A 83 -4.20 -1.66 -21.82
C ARG A 83 -5.29 -1.09 -22.73
N LYS A 84 -6.27 -1.91 -23.10
CA LYS A 84 -7.43 -1.47 -23.89
C LYS A 84 -8.18 -0.37 -23.16
N THR A 85 -8.44 -0.54 -21.87
CA THR A 85 -9.18 0.44 -21.06
C THR A 85 -8.38 1.73 -20.86
N ALA A 86 -7.07 1.64 -20.62
CA ALA A 86 -6.19 2.81 -20.50
C ALA A 86 -6.11 3.63 -21.81
N ALA A 87 -6.19 2.97 -22.97
CA ALA A 87 -6.18 3.62 -24.28
C ALA A 87 -7.50 4.31 -24.67
N ARG A 88 -8.54 4.27 -23.83
CA ARG A 88 -9.84 4.93 -24.08
C ARG A 88 -9.71 6.44 -24.19
N ARG A 89 -10.71 7.05 -24.81
CA ARG A 89 -10.82 8.51 -24.92
C ARG A 89 -12.21 8.94 -24.47
N PRO A 90 -12.34 9.76 -23.41
CA PRO A 90 -11.23 10.31 -22.59
C PRO A 90 -10.47 9.22 -21.82
N PRO A 91 -9.18 9.45 -21.46
CA PRO A 91 -8.38 8.52 -20.72
C PRO A 91 -8.98 8.22 -19.33
N TYR A 92 -8.94 6.95 -18.92
CA TYR A 92 -9.41 6.53 -17.60
C TYR A 92 -8.21 6.23 -16.71
N LEU A 93 -7.84 7.18 -15.86
CA LEU A 93 -6.63 7.12 -15.03
C LEU A 93 -6.53 5.89 -14.10
N PRO A 94 -7.64 5.40 -13.48
CA PRO A 94 -7.57 4.19 -12.66
C PRO A 94 -7.11 2.94 -13.43
N ALA A 95 -7.37 2.86 -14.75
CA ALA A 95 -6.87 1.76 -15.57
C ALA A 95 -5.33 1.80 -15.72
N PHE A 96 -4.72 2.99 -15.78
CA PHE A 96 -3.25 3.13 -15.78
C PHE A 96 -2.66 2.68 -14.44
N GLN A 97 -3.27 3.06 -13.31
CA GLN A 97 -2.81 2.68 -11.97
C GLN A 97 -2.87 1.15 -11.80
N GLU A 98 -3.99 0.54 -12.17
CA GLU A 98 -4.16 -0.91 -12.11
C GLU A 98 -3.19 -1.64 -13.04
N LEU A 99 -3.05 -1.16 -14.30
CA LEU A 99 -2.11 -1.72 -15.28
C LEU A 99 -0.66 -1.68 -14.76
N ALA A 100 -0.23 -0.54 -14.24
CA ALA A 100 1.09 -0.38 -13.65
C ALA A 100 1.29 -1.33 -12.45
N GLY A 101 0.28 -1.45 -11.59
CA GLY A 101 0.28 -2.38 -10.46
C GLY A 101 0.49 -3.83 -10.90
N GLN A 102 -0.26 -4.27 -11.89
CA GLN A 102 -0.18 -5.65 -12.41
C GLN A 102 1.15 -5.94 -13.10
N ILE A 103 1.67 -5.01 -13.90
CA ILE A 103 2.99 -5.13 -14.55
C ILE A 103 4.12 -5.17 -13.50
N ALA A 104 4.04 -4.32 -12.46
CA ALA A 104 5.00 -4.35 -11.36
C ALA A 104 4.95 -5.65 -10.56
N ASN A 105 3.78 -6.29 -10.43
CA ASN A 105 3.63 -7.60 -9.80
C ASN A 105 4.21 -8.74 -10.66
N CYS A 106 4.27 -8.56 -11.98
CA CYS A 106 4.98 -9.47 -12.90
C CYS A 106 6.51 -9.27 -12.85
N GLY A 107 7.01 -8.30 -12.07
CA GLY A 107 8.46 -8.03 -11.91
C GLY A 107 8.99 -6.91 -12.82
N ASP A 108 8.25 -6.44 -13.81
CA ASP A 108 8.68 -5.35 -14.69
C ASP A 108 8.32 -3.97 -14.10
N ILE A 109 9.06 -3.61 -13.05
CA ILE A 109 8.83 -2.33 -12.36
C ILE A 109 9.21 -1.15 -13.27
N GLY A 110 10.16 -1.34 -14.20
CA GLY A 110 10.56 -0.30 -15.14
C GLY A 110 9.40 0.09 -16.07
N ALA A 111 8.75 -0.90 -16.67
CA ALA A 111 7.56 -0.67 -17.51
C ALA A 111 6.39 -0.06 -16.70
N ALA A 112 6.20 -0.50 -15.45
CA ALA A 112 5.18 0.05 -14.57
C ALA A 112 5.41 1.55 -14.30
N VAL A 113 6.65 1.97 -14.06
CA VAL A 113 7.03 3.39 -13.91
C VAL A 113 6.63 4.17 -15.16
N GLY A 114 7.00 3.69 -16.36
CA GLY A 114 6.66 4.37 -17.62
C GLY A 114 5.15 4.55 -17.82
N ILE A 115 4.33 3.59 -17.38
CA ILE A 115 2.87 3.69 -17.43
C ILE A 115 2.35 4.75 -16.44
N MET A 116 2.91 4.81 -15.23
CA MET A 116 2.54 5.84 -14.26
C MET A 116 2.97 7.24 -14.69
N GLU A 117 4.11 7.38 -15.35
CA GLU A 117 4.55 8.66 -15.95
C GLU A 117 3.59 9.12 -17.04
N GLN A 118 3.10 8.21 -17.90
CA GLN A 118 2.06 8.52 -18.88
C GLN A 118 0.77 8.99 -18.19
N ALA A 119 0.32 8.33 -17.14
CA ALA A 119 -0.85 8.73 -16.38
C ALA A 119 -0.67 10.13 -15.76
N LEU A 120 0.50 10.39 -15.18
CA LEU A 120 0.81 11.70 -14.58
C LEU A 120 0.91 12.81 -15.64
N ALA A 121 1.39 12.50 -16.84
CA ALA A 121 1.39 13.47 -17.95
C ALA A 121 -0.04 13.90 -18.38
N LEU A 122 -1.02 13.00 -18.23
CA LEU A 122 -2.44 13.30 -18.50
C LEU A 122 -3.10 14.11 -17.37
N ALA A 123 -2.61 13.99 -16.13
CA ALA A 123 -3.12 14.68 -14.95
C ALA A 123 -1.98 15.13 -14.02
N PRO A 124 -1.19 16.14 -14.40
CA PRO A 124 0.03 16.55 -13.67
C PRO A 124 -0.22 16.99 -12.23
N ALA A 125 -1.40 17.53 -11.94
CA ALA A 125 -1.79 18.00 -10.62
C ALA A 125 -2.33 16.88 -9.71
N SER A 126 -2.44 15.64 -10.19
CA SER A 126 -2.97 14.52 -9.41
C SER A 126 -1.96 14.09 -8.33
N VAL A 127 -2.28 14.44 -7.10
CA VAL A 127 -1.46 14.07 -5.92
C VAL A 127 -1.43 12.55 -5.74
N ASP A 128 -2.50 11.86 -6.06
CA ASP A 128 -2.57 10.38 -5.95
C ASP A 128 -1.64 9.71 -6.97
N LEU A 129 -1.62 10.19 -8.21
CA LEU A 129 -0.68 9.67 -9.22
C LEU A 129 0.78 9.98 -8.86
N GLN A 130 1.06 11.17 -8.30
CA GLN A 130 2.39 11.52 -7.80
C GLN A 130 2.82 10.57 -6.68
N LEU A 131 1.93 10.28 -5.73
CA LEU A 131 2.19 9.33 -4.65
C LEU A 131 2.48 7.93 -5.17
N ASP A 132 1.65 7.43 -6.08
CA ASP A 132 1.82 6.08 -6.64
C ASP A 132 3.08 5.99 -7.50
N LEU A 133 3.41 7.01 -8.29
CA LEU A 133 4.67 7.08 -9.03
C LEU A 133 5.88 7.10 -8.07
N GLY A 134 5.80 7.87 -6.98
CA GLY A 134 6.83 7.88 -5.94
C GLY A 134 7.06 6.49 -5.33
N ARG A 135 5.99 5.75 -5.04
CA ARG A 135 6.06 4.35 -4.57
C ARG A 135 6.69 3.42 -5.60
N MET A 136 6.35 3.58 -6.88
CA MET A 136 6.95 2.79 -7.96
C MET A 136 8.44 3.08 -8.12
N HIS A 137 8.86 4.34 -8.03
CA HIS A 137 10.28 4.69 -8.03
C HIS A 137 11.03 4.08 -6.83
N LEU A 138 10.44 4.05 -5.62
CA LEU A 138 11.05 3.38 -4.47
C LEU A 138 11.18 1.87 -4.68
N ARG A 139 10.17 1.22 -5.27
CA ARG A 139 10.25 -0.20 -5.65
C ARG A 139 11.32 -0.47 -6.71
N ASN A 140 11.54 0.48 -7.61
CA ASN A 140 12.57 0.44 -8.67
C ASN A 140 13.96 0.90 -8.18
N ASN A 141 14.13 1.12 -6.88
CA ASN A 141 15.35 1.64 -6.26
C ASN A 141 15.82 3.01 -6.82
N LYS A 142 14.92 3.77 -7.44
CA LYS A 142 15.14 5.11 -7.97
C LYS A 142 14.77 6.16 -6.92
N ARG A 143 15.59 6.23 -5.85
CA ARG A 143 15.27 7.01 -4.65
C ARG A 143 15.23 8.52 -4.91
N GLY A 144 16.14 9.04 -5.74
CA GLY A 144 16.17 10.46 -6.12
C GLY A 144 14.91 10.92 -6.82
N GLU A 145 14.44 10.14 -7.81
CA GLU A 145 13.19 10.36 -8.54
C GLU A 145 11.99 10.25 -7.60
N ALA A 146 11.97 9.26 -6.71
CA ALA A 146 10.93 9.12 -5.70
C ALA A 146 10.83 10.36 -4.81
N ARG A 147 11.96 10.83 -4.27
CA ARG A 147 12.01 12.04 -3.42
C ARG A 147 11.50 13.26 -4.17
N ARG A 148 11.91 13.46 -5.43
CA ARG A 148 11.47 14.58 -6.26
C ARG A 148 9.96 14.60 -6.42
N VAL A 149 9.36 13.46 -6.81
CA VAL A 149 7.91 13.35 -7.04
C VAL A 149 7.13 13.49 -5.74
N LEU A 150 7.56 12.81 -4.66
CA LEU A 150 6.91 12.86 -3.35
C LEU A 150 7.02 14.24 -2.69
N THR A 151 8.10 15.00 -2.93
CA THR A 151 8.23 16.38 -2.46
C THR A 151 7.23 17.30 -3.17
N ALA A 152 7.02 17.13 -4.48
CA ALA A 152 5.98 17.85 -5.20
C ALA A 152 4.58 17.50 -4.65
N ALA A 153 4.30 16.22 -4.43
CA ALA A 153 3.04 15.76 -3.82
C ALA A 153 2.82 16.36 -2.42
N ARG A 154 3.87 16.40 -1.57
CA ARG A 154 3.80 17.04 -0.25
C ARG A 154 3.51 18.54 -0.34
N SER A 155 4.10 19.24 -1.30
CA SER A 155 3.85 20.68 -1.49
C SER A 155 2.40 20.95 -1.88
N ALA A 156 1.79 20.07 -2.68
CA ALA A 156 0.38 20.16 -3.08
C ALA A 156 -0.59 19.73 -1.95
N ALA A 157 -0.18 18.80 -1.08
CA ALA A 157 -1.02 18.24 -0.02
C ALA A 157 -0.21 17.97 1.28
N PRO A 158 0.17 19.01 2.03
CA PRO A 158 1.12 18.89 3.15
C PRO A 158 0.60 18.08 4.34
N GLY A 159 -0.73 17.95 4.51
CA GLY A 159 -1.36 17.19 5.59
C GLY A 159 -1.57 15.69 5.27
N ARG A 160 -1.20 15.22 4.09
CA ARG A 160 -1.37 13.81 3.74
C ARG A 160 -0.29 12.94 4.37
N THR A 161 -0.70 12.14 5.34
CA THR A 161 0.21 11.26 6.10
C THR A 161 0.85 10.16 5.26
N ASP A 162 0.16 9.66 4.25
CA ASP A 162 0.66 8.65 3.31
C ASP A 162 1.84 9.18 2.48
N ILE A 163 1.78 10.44 2.02
CA ILE A 163 2.89 11.11 1.32
C ILE A 163 4.08 11.31 2.26
N LEU A 164 3.82 11.81 3.48
CA LEU A 164 4.86 12.01 4.51
C LEU A 164 5.57 10.69 4.83
N THR A 165 4.81 9.60 4.99
CA THR A 165 5.37 8.28 5.29
C THR A 165 6.27 7.77 4.15
N GLU A 166 5.85 7.93 2.89
CA GLU A 166 6.67 7.49 1.76
C GLU A 166 7.91 8.38 1.54
N LEU A 167 7.78 9.68 1.79
CA LEU A 167 8.92 10.61 1.73
C LEU A 167 9.95 10.29 2.83
N ALA A 168 9.48 10.05 4.06
CA ALA A 168 10.33 9.62 5.17
C ALA A 168 11.01 8.26 4.87
N ARG A 169 10.27 7.34 4.22
CA ARG A 169 10.83 6.06 3.79
C ARG A 169 11.91 6.24 2.72
N ALA A 170 11.73 7.15 1.79
CA ALA A 170 12.76 7.48 0.81
C ALA A 170 14.03 8.01 1.48
N ALA A 171 13.88 8.95 2.43
CA ALA A 171 14.99 9.49 3.19
C ALA A 171 15.70 8.42 4.06
N LEU A 172 14.93 7.52 4.71
CA LEU A 172 15.48 6.38 5.45
C LEU A 172 16.35 5.47 4.57
N LEU A 173 15.86 5.15 3.38
CA LEU A 173 16.59 4.29 2.42
C LEU A 173 17.85 4.96 1.86
N ASP A 174 17.89 6.29 1.85
CA ASP A 174 19.07 7.08 1.47
C ASP A 174 20.07 7.29 2.63
N GLY A 175 19.74 6.78 3.83
CA GLY A 175 20.57 7.02 5.02
C GLY A 175 20.43 8.43 5.61
N ALA A 176 19.51 9.24 5.13
CA ALA A 176 19.19 10.56 5.65
C ALA A 176 18.33 10.46 6.93
N TYR A 177 18.87 9.79 7.96
CA TYR A 177 18.11 9.36 9.14
C TYR A 177 17.50 10.51 9.94
N ALA A 178 18.16 11.65 10.01
CA ALA A 178 17.63 12.83 10.72
C ALA A 178 16.39 13.38 10.01
N GLU A 179 16.46 13.59 8.67
CA GLU A 179 15.33 14.03 7.86
C GLU A 179 14.17 13.02 7.92
N ALA A 180 14.48 11.73 7.83
CA ALA A 180 13.49 10.67 7.94
C ALA A 180 12.80 10.68 9.31
N ALA A 181 13.56 10.81 10.40
CA ALA A 181 13.01 10.85 11.76
C ALA A 181 12.06 12.04 11.95
N ASP A 182 12.43 13.22 11.49
CA ASP A 182 11.59 14.43 11.61
C ASP A 182 10.30 14.29 10.78
N THR A 183 10.41 13.73 9.58
CA THR A 183 9.25 13.50 8.72
C THR A 183 8.31 12.42 9.31
N TYR A 184 8.85 11.33 9.90
CA TYR A 184 8.05 10.34 10.61
C TYR A 184 7.41 10.92 11.88
N ARG A 185 8.11 11.77 12.65
CA ARG A 185 7.52 12.48 13.81
C ARG A 185 6.34 13.35 13.37
N HIS A 186 6.47 14.07 12.27
CA HIS A 186 5.37 14.84 11.70
C HIS A 186 4.19 13.96 11.28
N ALA A 187 4.44 12.89 10.55
CA ALA A 187 3.38 11.92 10.16
C ALA A 187 2.67 11.32 11.39
N LEU A 188 3.41 10.97 12.44
CA LEU A 188 2.87 10.43 13.68
C LEU A 188 2.14 11.48 14.52
N GLY A 189 2.47 12.76 14.40
CA GLY A 189 1.69 13.85 14.98
C GLY A 189 0.28 13.93 14.38
N LEU A 190 0.15 13.65 13.07
CA LEU A 190 -1.13 13.62 12.37
C LEU A 190 -1.88 12.27 12.55
N ARG A 191 -1.14 11.16 12.64
CA ARG A 191 -1.68 9.81 12.82
C ARG A 191 -0.87 9.02 13.87
N PRO A 192 -1.19 9.18 15.16
CA PRO A 192 -0.40 8.58 16.25
C PRO A 192 -0.45 7.05 16.30
N ASP A 193 -1.43 6.43 15.67
CA ASP A 193 -1.65 4.97 15.64
C ASP A 193 -0.93 4.26 14.49
N ASP A 194 -0.21 4.97 13.63
CA ASP A 194 0.58 4.37 12.55
C ASP A 194 1.83 3.66 13.09
N LEU A 195 1.68 2.35 13.27
CA LEU A 195 2.75 1.52 13.82
C LEU A 195 3.92 1.32 12.87
N LEU A 196 3.67 1.38 11.57
CA LEU A 196 4.74 1.22 10.58
C LEU A 196 5.65 2.44 10.60
N SER A 197 5.08 3.63 10.59
CA SER A 197 5.84 4.88 10.75
C SER A 197 6.60 4.92 12.09
N ARG A 198 5.99 4.43 13.18
CA ARG A 198 6.65 4.35 14.48
C ARG A 198 7.83 3.37 14.49
N ALA A 199 7.68 2.20 13.84
CA ALA A 199 8.77 1.24 13.72
C ALA A 199 9.93 1.80 12.87
N ASN A 200 9.63 2.48 11.78
CA ASN A 200 10.64 3.10 10.93
C ASN A 200 11.32 4.30 11.63
N LEU A 201 10.58 5.11 12.41
CA LEU A 201 11.17 6.14 13.27
C LEU A 201 12.15 5.53 14.25
N ALA A 202 11.81 4.39 14.86
CA ALA A 202 12.71 3.72 15.78
C ALA A 202 14.04 3.29 15.12
N VAL A 203 13.99 2.82 13.87
CA VAL A 203 15.20 2.52 13.08
C VAL A 203 16.03 3.80 12.90
N CYS A 204 15.40 4.91 12.47
CA CYS A 204 16.11 6.17 12.32
C CYS A 204 16.80 6.63 13.62
N LEU A 205 16.09 6.53 14.76
CA LEU A 205 16.64 6.89 16.08
C LEU A 205 17.85 6.03 16.46
N MET A 206 17.79 4.73 16.22
CA MET A 206 18.92 3.83 16.48
C MET A 206 20.13 4.16 15.59
N GLU A 207 19.92 4.46 14.31
CA GLU A 207 20.99 4.86 13.40
C GLU A 207 21.62 6.20 13.82
N LEU A 208 20.84 7.14 14.37
CA LEU A 208 21.32 8.40 14.93
C LEU A 208 22.02 8.27 16.30
N GLY A 209 22.01 7.07 16.90
CA GLY A 209 22.61 6.81 18.21
C GLY A 209 21.66 7.01 19.39
N GLU A 210 20.42 7.39 19.14
CA GLU A 210 19.36 7.54 20.15
C GLU A 210 18.73 6.17 20.47
N ARG A 211 19.57 5.20 20.85
CA ARG A 211 19.18 3.80 21.05
C ARG A 211 18.02 3.64 22.02
N GLY A 212 18.05 4.34 23.18
CA GLY A 212 17.01 4.25 24.19
C GLY A 212 15.63 4.67 23.65
N SER A 213 15.59 5.78 22.90
CA SER A 213 14.38 6.29 22.26
C SER A 213 13.88 5.31 21.19
N GLY A 214 14.78 4.74 20.39
CA GLY A 214 14.45 3.73 19.37
C GLY A 214 13.86 2.46 19.99
N GLU A 215 14.50 1.90 21.02
CA GLU A 215 13.98 0.71 21.73
C GLU A 215 12.62 1.00 22.39
N ALA A 216 12.41 2.18 22.98
CA ALA A 216 11.14 2.58 23.57
C ALA A 216 10.03 2.67 22.50
N ALA A 217 10.34 3.23 21.31
CA ALA A 217 9.39 3.27 20.20
C ALA A 217 9.01 1.88 19.71
N LEU A 218 9.96 0.93 19.64
CA LEU A 218 9.68 -0.47 19.26
C LEU A 218 8.85 -1.20 20.32
N ARG A 219 9.10 -0.98 21.62
CA ARG A 219 8.24 -1.51 22.69
C ARG A 219 6.81 -0.98 22.57
N ALA A 220 6.65 0.29 22.22
CA ALA A 220 5.33 0.90 21.99
C ALA A 220 4.59 0.27 20.80
N VAL A 221 5.29 -0.18 19.75
CA VAL A 221 4.70 -0.93 18.63
C VAL A 221 4.16 -2.28 19.09
N LEU A 222 4.83 -2.97 20.04
CA LEU A 222 4.44 -4.29 20.51
C LEU A 222 3.27 -4.28 21.50
N ARG A 223 2.99 -3.17 22.18
CA ARG A 223 1.94 -3.10 23.20
C ARG A 223 0.60 -3.57 22.65
N GLY A 224 0.11 -4.71 23.15
CA GLY A 224 -1.14 -5.33 22.72
C GLY A 224 -1.13 -5.94 21.31
N ARG A 225 0.06 -6.10 20.69
CA ARG A 225 0.20 -6.57 19.31
C ARG A 225 1.34 -7.56 19.14
N PRO A 226 1.27 -8.75 19.77
CA PRO A 226 2.36 -9.74 19.74
C PRO A 226 2.73 -10.22 18.34
N HIS A 227 1.81 -10.15 17.37
CA HIS A 227 2.08 -10.49 15.97
C HIS A 227 3.11 -9.58 15.30
N MET A 228 3.40 -8.40 15.86
CA MET A 228 4.43 -7.48 15.36
C MET A 228 5.85 -7.84 15.82
N LEU A 229 6.02 -8.85 16.70
CA LEU A 229 7.31 -9.21 17.26
C LEU A 229 8.39 -9.46 16.21
N GLY A 230 8.07 -10.21 15.16
CA GLY A 230 9.03 -10.51 14.09
C GLY A 230 9.55 -9.26 13.39
N ARG A 231 8.67 -8.32 13.09
CA ARG A 231 9.04 -7.03 12.46
C ARG A 231 9.91 -6.17 13.39
N VAL A 232 9.53 -6.10 14.66
CA VAL A 232 10.27 -5.32 15.67
C VAL A 232 11.66 -5.94 15.92
N ALA A 233 11.74 -7.27 16.04
CA ALA A 233 13.00 -7.97 16.19
C ALA A 233 13.92 -7.78 14.97
N LEU A 234 13.36 -7.80 13.76
CA LEU A 234 14.09 -7.52 12.54
C LEU A 234 14.62 -6.07 12.52
N ALA A 235 13.78 -5.09 12.83
CA ALA A 235 14.19 -3.69 12.90
C ALA A 235 15.35 -3.48 13.90
N MET A 236 15.31 -4.15 15.06
CA MET A 236 16.42 -4.12 16.02
C MET A 236 17.68 -4.80 15.49
N ALA A 237 17.55 -5.95 14.83
CA ALA A 237 18.69 -6.72 14.34
C ALA A 237 19.39 -6.07 13.13
N THR A 238 18.65 -5.34 12.30
CA THR A 238 19.17 -4.70 11.08
C THR A 238 19.70 -3.28 11.29
N SER A 239 19.38 -2.65 12.42
CA SER A 239 19.93 -1.32 12.75
C SER A 239 21.39 -1.44 13.19
N SER A 240 22.26 -0.53 12.76
CA SER A 240 23.70 -0.54 13.05
C SER A 240 24.02 -0.48 14.55
N ARG A 241 23.16 0.14 15.33
CA ARG A 241 23.23 0.22 16.81
C ARG A 241 22.11 -0.54 17.53
N GLY A 242 21.49 -1.48 16.82
CA GLY A 242 20.42 -2.33 17.34
C GLY A 242 20.94 -3.48 18.24
N ARG A 243 20.07 -4.45 18.49
CA ARG A 243 20.39 -5.69 19.22
C ARG A 243 20.03 -6.88 18.39
N PHE A 244 20.93 -7.82 18.34
CA PHE A 244 20.67 -9.12 17.75
C PHE A 244 20.33 -10.15 18.84
N PHE A 245 19.31 -10.96 18.59
CA PHE A 245 18.88 -12.02 19.49
C PHE A 245 18.96 -13.37 18.76
N PHE A 246 19.68 -14.34 19.36
CA PHE A 246 19.77 -15.68 18.81
C PHE A 246 18.46 -16.48 18.92
N ARG A 247 17.56 -16.08 19.82
CA ARG A 247 16.27 -16.74 20.04
C ARG A 247 15.14 -15.71 20.06
N PRO A 248 14.03 -15.98 19.36
CA PRO A 248 12.85 -15.09 19.39
C PRO A 248 12.31 -14.84 20.79
N SER A 249 12.38 -15.86 21.68
CA SER A 249 11.96 -15.73 23.09
C SER A 249 12.81 -14.75 23.89
N ALA A 250 14.10 -14.59 23.55
CA ALA A 250 14.97 -13.60 24.17
C ALA A 250 14.62 -12.19 23.71
N ALA A 251 14.29 -12.01 22.43
CA ALA A 251 13.78 -10.75 21.88
C ALA A 251 12.45 -10.35 22.55
N ALA A 252 11.51 -11.30 22.70
CA ALA A 252 10.23 -11.08 23.36
C ALA A 252 10.46 -10.61 24.82
N LYS A 253 11.23 -11.36 25.61
CA LYS A 253 11.55 -10.99 27.00
C LYS A 253 12.19 -9.61 27.13
N PHE A 254 13.11 -9.26 26.22
CA PHE A 254 13.76 -7.95 26.24
C PHE A 254 12.77 -6.81 25.97
N LEU A 255 11.88 -7.02 25.01
CA LEU A 255 10.92 -6.01 24.55
C LEU A 255 9.73 -5.85 25.52
N GLU A 256 9.40 -6.88 26.32
CA GLU A 256 8.38 -6.85 27.38
C GLU A 256 8.86 -6.13 28.65
N ARG A 257 10.18 -6.07 28.90
CA ARG A 257 10.71 -5.38 30.08
C ARG A 257 10.52 -3.88 29.94
N GLU A 258 10.01 -3.23 30.99
CA GLU A 258 10.05 -1.78 31.09
C GLU A 258 11.51 -1.29 31.10
N PRO A 259 11.80 -0.14 30.44
CA PRO A 259 13.14 0.44 30.54
C PRO A 259 13.46 0.71 32.03
N GLU A 260 14.56 0.16 32.51
CA GLU A 260 15.08 0.55 33.82
C GLU A 260 15.16 2.07 33.85
N ARG A 261 14.45 2.70 34.79
CA ARG A 261 14.62 4.14 35.04
C ARG A 261 16.08 4.32 35.41
N VAL A 262 16.85 4.91 34.49
CA VAL A 262 18.18 5.37 34.84
C VAL A 262 17.97 6.40 35.95
N ALA A 263 18.33 5.99 37.16
CA ALA A 263 18.39 6.93 38.28
C ALA A 263 19.38 8.02 37.86
N THR A 264 18.88 9.20 37.63
CA THR A 264 19.70 10.38 37.46
C THR A 264 20.48 10.60 38.77
N PRO A 265 21.81 10.75 38.71
CA PRO A 265 22.62 11.00 39.88
C PRO A 265 22.27 12.36 40.53
#